data_2413ae7c6a206b1234f342aed84d90a9
#
_entry.id   2413ae7c6a206b1234f342aed84d90a9
#
_cell.length_a   1.000
_cell.length_b   1.000
_cell.length_c   1.000
_cell.angle_alpha   90.00
_cell.angle_beta   90.00
_cell.angle_gamma   90.00
#
_symmetry.space_group_name_H-M   'P 1'
#
loop_
_entity.id
_entity.type
_entity.pdbx_description
1 polymer ?
#
loop_
_entity_poly.entity_id
_entity_poly.type
_entity_poly.pdbx_seq_one_letter_code
_entity_poly.pdbx_strand_id
1 'polypeptide(L)'
;KFHPASYVEMAYEAGQRIFGESRVQELVDKWERLRESYPDIVWHFIGPLQTNKVKYIAPFISMIESVTSERLLAEVCRQAQRVGRTIPILLEVHVAEEETKSGFTPDEIRALVTRIHDEPELYRGVALHGLMAMASHVEDEAKISEEFASVHRLFEELRASGLLLSPELFTELSMGMSGDYPLALREGATLIRIGSAIFGDRA
;
A
#
# COMPACT_ATOMS: atom_id res chain seq x y z
N LYS A 1 -10.53 -9.07 0.98
CA LYS A 1 -9.86 -10.38 1.09
C LYS A 1 -10.79 -11.42 1.69
N PHE A 2 -10.63 -12.70 1.29
CA PHE A 2 -11.49 -13.84 1.73
C PHE A 2 -12.95 -13.80 1.25
N HIS A 3 -13.36 -12.80 0.52
CA HIS A 3 -14.67 -12.74 -0.10
C HIS A 3 -14.58 -13.15 -1.57
N PRO A 4 -15.60 -13.81 -2.13
CA PRO A 4 -15.60 -14.22 -3.54
C PRO A 4 -15.64 -13.02 -4.49
N ALA A 5 -15.34 -13.24 -5.77
CA ALA A 5 -15.34 -12.19 -6.79
C ALA A 5 -16.70 -11.48 -6.93
N SER A 6 -17.81 -12.19 -6.65
CA SER A 6 -19.16 -11.59 -6.65
C SER A 6 -19.33 -10.42 -5.69
N TYR A 7 -18.57 -10.35 -4.59
CA TYR A 7 -18.58 -9.21 -3.69
C TYR A 7 -17.89 -7.99 -4.30
N VAL A 8 -16.83 -8.23 -5.11
CA VAL A 8 -16.18 -7.17 -5.89
C VAL A 8 -17.16 -6.63 -6.95
N GLU A 9 -17.86 -7.54 -7.66
CA GLU A 9 -18.88 -7.19 -8.65
C GLU A 9 -19.98 -6.31 -8.03
N MET A 10 -20.54 -6.70 -6.88
CA MET A 10 -21.56 -5.91 -6.16
C MET A 10 -21.06 -4.52 -5.75
N ALA A 11 -19.83 -4.43 -5.22
CA ALA A 11 -19.26 -3.15 -4.83
C ALA A 11 -18.93 -2.28 -6.05
N TYR A 12 -18.50 -2.88 -7.15
CA TYR A 12 -18.28 -2.19 -8.42
C TYR A 12 -19.58 -1.58 -8.97
N GLU A 13 -20.68 -2.34 -8.97
CA GLU A 13 -22.00 -1.84 -9.37
C GLU A 13 -22.50 -0.69 -8.46
N ALA A 14 -22.07 -0.67 -7.19
CA ALA A 14 -22.31 0.43 -6.27
C ALA A 14 -21.38 1.64 -6.48
N GLY A 15 -20.48 1.59 -7.47
CA GLY A 15 -19.60 2.70 -7.84
C GLY A 15 -18.15 2.59 -7.36
N GLN A 16 -17.77 1.54 -6.61
CA GLN A 16 -16.40 1.36 -6.16
C GLN A 16 -15.50 0.93 -7.32
N ARG A 17 -14.26 1.46 -7.35
CA ARG A 17 -13.27 1.12 -8.39
C ARG A 17 -11.95 0.61 -7.83
N ILE A 18 -11.53 1.03 -6.65
CA ILE A 18 -10.27 0.64 -6.02
C ILE A 18 -10.53 -0.54 -5.09
N PHE A 19 -9.86 -1.66 -5.33
CA PHE A 19 -10.00 -2.87 -4.53
C PHE A 19 -8.65 -3.37 -4.03
N GLY A 20 -8.54 -3.60 -2.72
CA GLY A 20 -7.35 -4.10 -2.06
C GLY A 20 -7.44 -5.59 -1.75
N GLU A 21 -6.43 -6.37 -2.15
CA GLU A 21 -6.27 -7.77 -1.78
C GLU A 21 -4.96 -8.02 -1.03
N SER A 22 -4.99 -9.01 -0.12
CA SER A 22 -3.84 -9.33 0.73
C SER A 22 -3.20 -10.69 0.44
N ARG A 23 -3.73 -11.44 -0.52
CA ARG A 23 -3.19 -12.72 -0.97
C ARG A 23 -3.05 -12.73 -2.48
N VAL A 24 -1.85 -13.04 -2.95
CA VAL A 24 -1.52 -12.99 -4.38
C VAL A 24 -2.43 -13.91 -5.19
N GLN A 25 -2.68 -15.14 -4.72
CA GLN A 25 -3.53 -16.08 -5.46
C GLN A 25 -4.96 -15.55 -5.60
N GLU A 26 -5.56 -15.06 -4.51
CA GLU A 26 -6.92 -14.48 -4.54
C GLU A 26 -7.01 -13.28 -5.49
N LEU A 27 -5.97 -12.45 -5.50
CA LEU A 27 -5.89 -11.29 -6.39
C LEU A 27 -5.83 -11.71 -7.85
N VAL A 28 -4.95 -12.67 -8.18
CA VAL A 28 -4.81 -13.18 -9.57
C VAL A 28 -6.12 -13.81 -10.04
N ASP A 29 -6.73 -14.71 -9.26
CA ASP A 29 -7.97 -15.40 -9.61
C ASP A 29 -9.12 -14.38 -9.85
N LYS A 30 -9.22 -13.35 -9.01
CA LYS A 30 -10.23 -12.29 -9.18
C LYS A 30 -9.95 -11.42 -10.39
N TRP A 31 -8.69 -11.02 -10.59
CA TRP A 31 -8.30 -10.23 -11.76
C TRP A 31 -8.59 -10.99 -13.07
N GLU A 32 -8.20 -12.26 -13.18
CA GLU A 32 -8.46 -13.09 -14.35
C GLU A 32 -9.96 -13.22 -14.65
N ARG A 33 -10.76 -13.39 -13.62
CA ARG A 33 -12.22 -13.52 -13.74
C ARG A 33 -12.90 -12.21 -14.15
N LEU A 34 -12.42 -11.06 -13.64
CA LEU A 34 -13.14 -9.79 -13.73
C LEU A 34 -12.62 -8.84 -14.83
N ARG A 35 -11.39 -9.02 -15.30
CA ARG A 35 -10.69 -8.07 -16.19
C ARG A 35 -11.42 -7.75 -17.50
N GLU A 36 -12.19 -8.68 -18.05
CA GLU A 36 -12.91 -8.47 -19.31
C GLU A 36 -14.22 -7.72 -19.10
N SER A 37 -14.94 -8.02 -18.01
CA SER A 37 -16.22 -7.40 -17.70
C SER A 37 -16.10 -6.08 -16.96
N TYR A 38 -15.01 -5.91 -16.20
CA TYR A 38 -14.75 -4.75 -15.31
C TYR A 38 -13.31 -4.24 -15.49
N PRO A 39 -12.95 -3.75 -16.69
CA PRO A 39 -11.56 -3.43 -17.05
C PRO A 39 -10.98 -2.21 -16.32
N ASP A 40 -11.81 -1.36 -15.71
CA ASP A 40 -11.44 -0.16 -14.96
C ASP A 40 -11.29 -0.39 -13.45
N ILE A 41 -11.32 -1.65 -13.00
CA ILE A 41 -10.96 -1.96 -11.61
C ILE A 41 -9.48 -1.65 -11.36
N VAL A 42 -9.24 -0.85 -10.33
CA VAL A 42 -7.92 -0.48 -9.84
C VAL A 42 -7.54 -1.44 -8.70
N TRP A 43 -6.59 -2.32 -8.98
CA TRP A 43 -6.18 -3.35 -8.02
C TRP A 43 -5.00 -2.90 -7.18
N HIS A 44 -5.16 -2.87 -5.86
CA HIS A 44 -4.10 -2.64 -4.89
C HIS A 44 -3.72 -3.93 -4.16
N PHE A 45 -2.43 -4.13 -3.93
CA PHE A 45 -1.96 -5.19 -3.04
C PHE A 45 -1.61 -4.59 -1.68
N ILE A 46 -2.29 -5.06 -0.63
CA ILE A 46 -2.26 -4.47 0.72
C ILE A 46 -1.83 -5.45 1.83
N GLY A 47 -1.35 -6.62 1.47
CA GLY A 47 -0.95 -7.66 2.41
C GLY A 47 0.53 -8.00 2.36
N PRO A 48 1.03 -8.89 3.22
CA PRO A 48 2.42 -9.33 3.17
C PRO A 48 2.76 -9.93 1.81
N LEU A 49 3.71 -9.34 1.10
CA LEU A 49 4.13 -9.76 -0.24
C LEU A 49 5.47 -10.50 -0.18
N GLN A 50 5.44 -11.78 -0.51
CA GLN A 50 6.67 -12.55 -0.68
C GLN A 50 7.35 -12.20 -2.01
N THR A 51 8.67 -12.09 -2.02
CA THR A 51 9.45 -11.72 -3.22
C THR A 51 9.17 -12.65 -4.40
N ASN A 52 9.10 -13.98 -4.18
CA ASN A 52 8.81 -14.96 -5.24
C ASN A 52 7.39 -14.85 -5.83
N LYS A 53 6.51 -14.07 -5.21
CA LYS A 53 5.13 -13.85 -5.66
C LYS A 53 4.93 -12.56 -6.47
N VAL A 54 5.85 -11.62 -6.40
CA VAL A 54 5.77 -10.32 -7.13
C VAL A 54 5.51 -10.52 -8.62
N LYS A 55 6.19 -11.48 -9.25
CA LYS A 55 6.06 -11.78 -10.68
C LYS A 55 4.63 -12.07 -11.16
N TYR A 56 3.75 -12.55 -10.28
CA TYR A 56 2.37 -12.89 -10.65
C TYR A 56 1.46 -11.67 -10.72
N ILE A 57 1.75 -10.62 -9.94
CA ILE A 57 0.92 -9.41 -9.90
C ILE A 57 1.52 -8.24 -10.70
N ALA A 58 2.84 -8.21 -10.91
CA ALA A 58 3.53 -7.15 -11.65
C ALA A 58 2.90 -6.82 -13.02
N PRO A 59 2.36 -7.79 -13.79
CA PRO A 59 1.75 -7.48 -15.09
C PRO A 59 0.53 -6.57 -15.04
N PHE A 60 -0.22 -6.54 -13.94
CA PHE A 60 -1.53 -5.84 -13.90
C PHE A 60 -1.77 -4.98 -12.67
N ILE A 61 -1.01 -5.17 -11.58
CA ILE A 61 -1.25 -4.42 -10.33
C ILE A 61 -1.18 -2.92 -10.55
N SER A 62 -2.08 -2.18 -9.92
CA SER A 62 -2.12 -0.72 -10.00
C SER A 62 -1.27 -0.06 -8.91
N MET A 63 -1.18 -0.67 -7.72
CA MET A 63 -0.35 -0.20 -6.62
C MET A 63 0.02 -1.34 -5.68
N ILE A 64 1.24 -1.32 -5.15
CA ILE A 64 1.67 -2.16 -4.03
C ILE A 64 1.87 -1.27 -2.81
N GLU A 65 0.98 -1.38 -1.81
CA GLU A 65 1.01 -0.53 -0.62
C GLU A 65 1.92 -1.09 0.49
N SER A 66 2.26 -2.37 0.44
CA SER A 66 2.95 -3.11 1.48
C SER A 66 4.42 -3.42 1.14
N VAL A 67 5.17 -2.41 0.69
CA VAL A 67 6.62 -2.57 0.50
C VAL A 67 7.32 -2.42 1.85
N THR A 68 7.76 -3.55 2.41
CA THR A 68 8.23 -3.67 3.79
C THR A 68 9.74 -3.79 3.95
N SER A 69 10.48 -3.91 2.85
CA SER A 69 11.93 -4.10 2.88
C SER A 69 12.59 -3.74 1.55
N GLU A 70 13.87 -3.37 1.58
CA GLU A 70 14.66 -3.12 0.37
C GLU A 70 14.76 -4.35 -0.54
N ARG A 71 14.83 -5.54 0.05
CA ARG A 71 14.81 -6.80 -0.72
C ARG A 71 13.53 -6.94 -1.54
N LEU A 72 12.38 -6.59 -0.95
CA LEU A 72 11.11 -6.61 -1.67
C LEU A 72 11.06 -5.51 -2.73
N LEU A 73 11.50 -4.31 -2.40
CA LEU A 73 11.58 -3.18 -3.33
C LEU A 73 12.42 -3.53 -4.56
N ALA A 74 13.62 -4.08 -4.37
CA ALA A 74 14.48 -4.51 -5.46
C ALA A 74 13.80 -5.55 -6.36
N GLU A 75 13.05 -6.49 -5.79
CA GLU A 75 12.30 -7.48 -6.56
C GLU A 75 11.13 -6.84 -7.33
N VAL A 76 10.42 -5.86 -6.75
CA VAL A 76 9.37 -5.11 -7.45
C VAL A 76 9.97 -4.36 -8.63
N CYS A 77 11.09 -3.64 -8.44
CA CYS A 77 11.81 -2.95 -9.52
C CYS A 77 12.17 -3.92 -10.67
N ARG A 78 12.76 -5.06 -10.32
CA ARG A 78 13.17 -6.08 -11.29
C ARG A 78 11.99 -6.65 -12.08
N GLN A 79 10.89 -6.96 -11.43
CA GLN A 79 9.71 -7.51 -12.10
C GLN A 79 8.97 -6.46 -12.93
N ALA A 80 8.89 -5.21 -12.44
CA ALA A 80 8.30 -4.10 -13.18
C ALA A 80 9.05 -3.84 -14.49
N GLN A 81 10.39 -3.78 -14.45
CA GLN A 81 11.22 -3.65 -15.64
C GLN A 81 11.03 -4.81 -16.62
N ARG A 82 10.93 -6.05 -16.10
CA ARG A 82 10.73 -7.25 -16.93
C ARG A 82 9.43 -7.19 -17.74
N VAL A 83 8.38 -6.58 -17.17
CA VAL A 83 7.08 -6.45 -17.84
C VAL A 83 6.87 -5.08 -18.50
N GLY A 84 7.91 -4.23 -18.53
CA GLY A 84 7.88 -2.91 -19.18
C GLY A 84 6.92 -1.91 -18.51
N ARG A 85 6.76 -1.99 -17.18
CA ARG A 85 5.85 -1.12 -16.42
C ARG A 85 6.60 -0.30 -15.38
N THR A 86 6.00 0.81 -14.97
CA THR A 86 6.30 1.50 -13.71
C THR A 86 5.16 1.22 -12.75
N ILE A 87 5.47 0.63 -11.60
CA ILE A 87 4.49 0.23 -10.59
C ILE A 87 4.49 1.27 -9.46
N PRO A 88 3.34 1.92 -9.17
CA PRO A 88 3.15 2.73 -7.98
C PRO A 88 3.36 1.92 -6.71
N ILE A 89 4.10 2.46 -5.76
CA ILE A 89 4.37 1.81 -4.48
C ILE A 89 4.17 2.76 -3.30
N LEU A 90 3.78 2.19 -2.14
CA LEU A 90 3.90 2.84 -0.85
C LEU A 90 4.93 2.08 -0.01
N LEU A 91 5.72 2.81 0.78
CA LEU A 91 6.59 2.21 1.79
C LEU A 91 5.78 1.98 3.07
N GLU A 92 5.80 0.75 3.58
CA GLU A 92 5.13 0.44 4.84
C GLU A 92 5.99 0.88 6.02
N VAL A 93 5.43 1.80 6.82
CA VAL A 93 6.08 2.34 8.03
C VAL A 93 5.76 1.45 9.22
N HIS A 94 6.78 1.04 9.95
CA HIS A 94 6.63 0.38 11.23
C HIS A 94 6.45 1.45 12.33
N VAL A 95 5.24 1.62 12.84
CA VAL A 95 4.90 2.58 13.90
C VAL A 95 4.49 1.91 15.22
N ALA A 96 4.15 0.62 15.19
CA ALA A 96 3.73 -0.10 16.38
C ALA A 96 4.91 -0.57 17.22
N GLU A 97 4.75 -0.59 18.55
CA GLU A 97 5.75 -1.07 19.50
C GLU A 97 6.01 -2.59 19.43
N GLU A 98 5.19 -3.33 18.68
CA GLU A 98 5.33 -4.77 18.54
C GLU A 98 6.52 -5.10 17.61
N GLU A 99 7.59 -5.67 18.16
CA GLU A 99 8.82 -6.08 17.42
C GLU A 99 8.57 -7.04 16.25
N THR A 100 7.40 -7.66 16.18
CA THR A 100 7.03 -8.65 15.16
C THR A 100 6.40 -8.06 13.90
N LYS A 101 6.14 -6.73 13.85
CA LYS A 101 5.55 -6.10 12.67
C LYS A 101 6.59 -5.82 11.60
N SER A 102 6.19 -6.09 10.35
CA SER A 102 6.96 -5.76 9.15
C SER A 102 6.90 -4.26 8.87
N GLY A 103 7.84 -3.75 8.12
CA GLY A 103 7.89 -2.36 7.70
C GLY A 103 9.25 -1.73 7.98
N PHE A 104 9.45 -0.56 7.42
CA PHE A 104 10.64 0.26 7.66
C PHE A 104 10.45 1.16 8.88
N THR A 105 11.48 1.38 9.64
CA THR A 105 11.53 2.48 10.61
C THR A 105 11.53 3.82 9.87
N PRO A 106 11.13 4.94 10.52
CA PRO A 106 11.23 6.27 9.92
C PRO A 106 12.63 6.63 9.42
N ASP A 107 13.69 6.23 10.13
CA ASP A 107 15.07 6.49 9.73
C ASP A 107 15.49 5.67 8.51
N GLU A 108 15.07 4.41 8.42
CA GLU A 108 15.28 3.60 7.23
C GLU A 108 14.57 4.17 6.00
N ILE A 109 13.37 4.74 6.15
CA ILE A 109 12.66 5.43 5.07
C ILE A 109 13.42 6.66 4.60
N ARG A 110 13.90 7.51 5.52
CA ARG A 110 14.73 8.70 5.18
C ARG A 110 15.97 8.28 4.39
N ALA A 111 16.69 7.29 4.89
CA ALA A 111 17.87 6.76 4.22
C ALA A 111 17.55 6.15 2.85
N LEU A 112 16.43 5.43 2.72
CA LEU A 112 15.99 4.84 1.47
C LEU A 112 15.60 5.92 0.44
N VAL A 113 14.84 6.95 0.84
CA VAL A 113 14.47 8.06 -0.05
C VAL A 113 15.70 8.82 -0.54
N THR A 114 16.70 9.05 0.33
CA THR A 114 17.98 9.62 -0.06
C THR A 114 18.69 8.76 -1.11
N ARG A 115 18.74 7.44 -0.92
CA ARG A 115 19.35 6.53 -1.92
C ARG A 115 18.59 6.48 -3.23
N ILE A 116 17.25 6.53 -3.19
CA ILE A 116 16.44 6.62 -4.41
C ILE A 116 16.77 7.89 -5.18
N HIS A 117 16.98 9.00 -4.47
CA HIS A 117 17.38 10.28 -5.07
C HIS A 117 18.77 10.21 -5.72
N ASP A 118 19.76 9.66 -4.99
CA ASP A 118 21.15 9.63 -5.41
C ASP A 118 21.43 8.59 -6.50
N GLU A 119 20.71 7.48 -6.47
CA GLU A 119 20.92 6.33 -7.36
C GLU A 119 19.61 5.90 -8.06
N PRO A 120 18.91 6.78 -8.80
CA PRO A 120 17.58 6.53 -9.37
C PRO A 120 17.54 5.33 -10.31
N GLU A 121 18.66 5.00 -10.95
CA GLU A 121 18.79 3.87 -11.85
C GLU A 121 18.53 2.52 -11.19
N LEU A 122 18.87 2.38 -9.89
CA LEU A 122 18.66 1.14 -9.13
C LEU A 122 17.18 0.90 -8.84
N TYR A 123 16.36 1.95 -8.86
CA TYR A 123 14.94 1.93 -8.52
C TYR A 123 14.02 2.10 -9.73
N ARG A 124 14.55 1.90 -10.95
CA ARG A 124 13.74 1.90 -12.17
C ARG A 124 12.60 0.88 -12.09
N GLY A 125 11.45 1.25 -12.62
CA GLY A 125 10.26 0.39 -12.68
C GLY A 125 9.32 0.60 -11.51
N VAL A 126 9.63 1.48 -10.56
CA VAL A 126 8.70 1.89 -9.49
C VAL A 126 8.54 3.40 -9.45
N ALA A 127 7.38 3.85 -8.96
CA ALA A 127 7.12 5.24 -8.61
C ALA A 127 6.69 5.29 -7.15
N LEU A 128 7.38 6.08 -6.34
CA LEU A 128 7.05 6.26 -4.92
C LEU A 128 5.88 7.22 -4.79
N HIS A 129 4.72 6.70 -4.39
CA HIS A 129 3.48 7.46 -4.26
C HIS A 129 3.18 7.89 -2.82
N GLY A 130 3.86 7.34 -1.82
CA GLY A 130 3.62 7.72 -0.44
C GLY A 130 3.98 6.66 0.58
N LEU A 131 3.27 6.70 1.69
CA LEU A 131 3.47 5.82 2.84
C LEU A 131 2.20 5.01 3.16
N MET A 132 2.40 3.84 3.74
CA MET A 132 1.34 3.04 4.33
C MET A 132 1.68 2.72 5.79
N ALA A 133 0.67 2.72 6.67
CA ALA A 133 0.85 2.25 8.04
C ALA A 133 -0.37 1.49 8.55
N MET A 134 -0.11 0.63 9.53
CA MET A 134 -1.13 -0.01 10.36
C MET A 134 -0.82 0.32 11.81
N ALA A 135 -1.78 0.94 12.52
CA ALA A 135 -1.66 1.23 13.93
C ALA A 135 -1.63 -0.05 14.79
N SER A 136 -1.22 0.09 16.03
CA SER A 136 -1.27 -0.94 17.04
C SER A 136 -2.70 -1.43 17.22
N HIS A 137 -2.86 -2.73 17.46
CA HIS A 137 -4.17 -3.31 17.75
C HIS A 137 -4.49 -3.17 19.26
N VAL A 138 -4.85 -1.96 19.66
CA VAL A 138 -5.17 -1.58 21.04
C VAL A 138 -6.49 -0.80 21.07
N GLU A 139 -7.10 -0.66 22.27
CA GLU A 139 -8.32 0.14 22.46
C GLU A 139 -8.02 1.63 22.76
N ASP A 140 -6.76 1.99 22.96
CA ASP A 140 -6.34 3.35 23.26
C ASP A 140 -6.34 4.22 21.98
N GLU A 141 -7.43 4.97 21.76
CA GLU A 141 -7.56 5.88 20.63
C GLU A 141 -6.49 6.97 20.58
N ALA A 142 -6.00 7.43 21.74
CA ALA A 142 -4.97 8.47 21.79
C ALA A 142 -3.64 7.92 21.26
N LYS A 143 -3.30 6.67 21.61
CA LYS A 143 -2.13 5.99 21.07
C LYS A 143 -2.25 5.77 19.55
N ILE A 144 -3.40 5.29 19.09
CA ILE A 144 -3.65 5.08 17.64
C ILE A 144 -3.52 6.40 16.87
N SER A 145 -4.12 7.51 17.38
CA SER A 145 -3.98 8.84 16.75
C SER A 145 -2.54 9.30 16.70
N GLU A 146 -1.76 9.15 17.79
CA GLU A 146 -0.35 9.56 17.79
C GLU A 146 0.51 8.74 16.82
N GLU A 147 0.24 7.45 16.69
CA GLU A 147 0.89 6.60 15.68
C GLU A 147 0.60 7.11 14.26
N PHE A 148 -0.66 7.40 13.92
CA PHE A 148 -1.03 7.96 12.62
C PHE A 148 -0.45 9.36 12.40
N ALA A 149 -0.50 10.24 13.43
CA ALA A 149 0.11 11.57 13.38
C ALA A 149 1.62 11.50 13.12
N SER A 150 2.31 10.50 13.69
CA SER A 150 3.74 10.30 13.45
C SER A 150 4.06 9.96 12.00
N VAL A 151 3.23 9.14 11.36
CA VAL A 151 3.36 8.79 9.93
C VAL A 151 3.06 10.01 9.05
N HIS A 152 2.05 10.79 9.40
CA HIS A 152 1.74 12.02 8.68
C HIS A 152 2.89 13.04 8.76
N ARG A 153 3.50 13.21 9.94
CA ARG A 153 4.70 14.07 10.07
C ARG A 153 5.84 13.60 9.17
N LEU A 154 6.13 12.31 9.13
CA LEU A 154 7.13 11.73 8.24
C LEU A 154 6.78 11.97 6.76
N PHE A 155 5.52 11.79 6.39
CA PHE A 155 5.03 12.03 5.03
C PHE A 155 5.26 13.49 4.59
N GLU A 156 4.89 14.48 5.42
CA GLU A 156 5.09 15.89 5.13
C GLU A 156 6.59 16.28 5.15
N GLU A 157 7.38 15.70 6.03
CA GLU A 157 8.84 15.86 6.04
C GLU A 157 9.46 15.43 4.71
N LEU A 158 9.08 14.24 4.20
CA LEU A 158 9.59 13.73 2.93
C LEU A 158 9.14 14.59 1.75
N ARG A 159 7.89 15.07 1.75
CA ARG A 159 7.38 16.00 0.71
C ARG A 159 8.20 17.31 0.67
N ALA A 160 8.59 17.80 1.82
CA ALA A 160 9.36 19.05 1.94
C ALA A 160 10.87 18.86 1.72
N SER A 161 11.37 17.63 1.68
CA SER A 161 12.82 17.33 1.68
C SER A 161 13.56 17.75 0.40
N GLY A 162 12.84 17.83 -0.74
CA GLY A 162 13.45 18.01 -2.06
C GLY A 162 14.12 16.75 -2.62
N LEU A 163 14.01 15.61 -1.92
CA LEU A 163 14.63 14.33 -2.32
C LEU A 163 13.72 13.41 -3.16
N LEU A 164 12.45 13.76 -3.29
CA LEU A 164 11.52 12.97 -4.10
C LEU A 164 11.79 13.22 -5.60
N LEU A 165 11.95 12.15 -6.38
CA LEU A 165 12.16 12.23 -7.84
C LEU A 165 10.93 12.77 -8.57
N SER A 166 9.73 12.49 -8.04
CA SER A 166 8.44 12.94 -8.58
C SER A 166 7.54 13.38 -7.43
N PRO A 167 7.78 14.57 -6.83
CA PRO A 167 7.04 15.03 -5.65
C PRO A 167 5.54 15.18 -5.91
N GLU A 168 5.14 15.41 -7.17
CA GLU A 168 3.74 15.49 -7.59
C GLU A 168 2.99 14.15 -7.49
N LEU A 169 3.71 13.03 -7.50
CA LEU A 169 3.13 11.69 -7.34
C LEU A 169 3.06 11.24 -5.87
N PHE A 170 3.83 11.87 -4.98
CA PHE A 170 3.88 11.51 -3.55
C PHE A 170 2.69 12.11 -2.80
N THR A 171 1.51 11.53 -3.00
CA THR A 171 0.22 12.05 -2.53
C THR A 171 -0.53 11.11 -1.59
N GLU A 172 -0.10 9.83 -1.52
CA GLU A 172 -0.88 8.81 -0.85
C GLU A 172 -0.37 8.55 0.57
N LEU A 173 -1.28 8.70 1.54
CA LEU A 173 -1.07 8.32 2.93
C LEU A 173 -2.12 7.27 3.31
N SER A 174 -1.75 6.00 3.12
CA SER A 174 -2.65 4.87 3.34
C SER A 174 -2.62 4.44 4.80
N MET A 175 -3.63 4.85 5.55
CA MET A 175 -3.81 4.55 6.98
C MET A 175 -5.30 4.31 7.29
N GLY A 176 -5.57 3.50 8.30
CA GLY A 176 -6.92 3.26 8.78
C GLY A 176 -7.62 2.08 8.11
N MET A 177 -8.26 1.29 8.95
CA MET A 177 -9.08 0.14 8.59
C MET A 177 -10.48 0.29 9.20
N SER A 178 -11.35 -0.72 9.07
CA SER A 178 -12.76 -0.65 9.54
C SER A 178 -12.92 -0.22 11.01
N GLY A 179 -11.94 -0.49 11.89
CA GLY A 179 -12.00 -0.16 13.30
C GLY A 179 -11.47 1.22 13.68
N ASP A 180 -10.60 1.82 12.86
CA ASP A 180 -9.82 3.00 13.24
C ASP A 180 -9.76 4.10 12.14
N TYR A 181 -10.40 3.89 10.98
CA TYR A 181 -10.38 4.87 9.89
C TYR A 181 -10.84 6.29 10.26
N PRO A 182 -11.77 6.52 11.24
CA PRO A 182 -12.13 7.88 11.60
C PRO A 182 -10.97 8.64 12.28
N LEU A 183 -10.12 7.91 13.02
CA LEU A 183 -8.88 8.45 13.61
C LEU A 183 -7.88 8.76 12.49
N ALA A 184 -7.64 7.81 11.60
CA ALA A 184 -6.74 7.97 10.46
C ALA A 184 -7.09 9.18 9.58
N LEU A 185 -8.39 9.39 9.30
CA LEU A 185 -8.85 10.55 8.52
C LEU A 185 -8.57 11.88 9.24
N ARG A 186 -8.73 11.93 10.57
CA ARG A 186 -8.39 13.12 11.37
C ARG A 186 -6.89 13.43 11.30
N GLU A 187 -6.07 12.38 11.22
CA GLU A 187 -4.61 12.50 11.13
C GLU A 187 -4.10 12.57 9.68
N GLY A 188 -4.97 12.85 8.70
CA GLY A 188 -4.58 13.18 7.34
C GLY A 188 -4.47 12.01 6.35
N ALA A 189 -5.05 10.85 6.65
CA ALA A 189 -5.11 9.75 5.69
C ALA A 189 -5.79 10.18 4.38
N THR A 190 -5.17 9.87 3.25
CA THR A 190 -5.74 10.09 1.90
C THR A 190 -6.38 8.82 1.35
N LEU A 191 -5.96 7.66 1.87
CA LEU A 191 -6.47 6.35 1.48
C LEU A 191 -6.76 5.51 2.73
N ILE A 192 -7.98 4.94 2.82
CA ILE A 192 -8.41 4.05 3.89
C ILE A 192 -8.72 2.66 3.35
N ARG A 193 -8.52 1.61 4.17
CA ARG A 193 -8.67 0.21 3.75
C ARG A 193 -9.84 -0.45 4.48
N ILE A 194 -11.04 -0.29 3.94
CA ILE A 194 -12.29 -0.79 4.54
C ILE A 194 -12.60 -2.21 4.04
N GLY A 195 -12.82 -3.12 4.97
CA GLY A 195 -13.17 -4.51 4.67
C GLY A 195 -14.45 -4.93 5.39
N SER A 196 -14.38 -5.29 6.66
CA SER A 196 -15.51 -5.83 7.43
C SER A 196 -16.72 -4.88 7.52
N ALA A 197 -16.51 -3.58 7.53
CA ALA A 197 -17.61 -2.61 7.53
C ALA A 197 -18.43 -2.59 6.22
N ILE A 198 -17.87 -3.08 5.10
CA ILE A 198 -18.57 -3.17 3.80
C ILE A 198 -19.01 -4.60 3.51
N PHE A 199 -18.12 -5.57 3.72
CA PHE A 199 -18.32 -6.95 3.27
C PHE A 199 -18.75 -7.90 4.40
N GLY A 200 -18.86 -7.42 5.64
CA GLY A 200 -19.13 -8.24 6.81
C GLY A 200 -17.89 -8.99 7.33
N ASP A 201 -18.10 -9.76 8.40
CA ASP A 201 -17.05 -10.58 8.99
C ASP A 201 -16.60 -11.69 8.05
N ARG A 202 -15.40 -12.19 8.30
CA ARG A 202 -14.86 -13.30 7.53
C ARG A 202 -15.61 -14.59 7.87
N ALA A 203 -16.12 -15.26 6.87
CA ALA A 203 -16.68 -16.61 7.01
C ALA A 203 -15.58 -17.64 7.25
#